data_a95600b24188d4e300b14d0c40e093f1
#
_entry.id   a95600b24188d4e300b14d0c40e093f1
#
_cell.length_a   1.000
_cell.length_b   1.000
_cell.length_c   1.000
_cell.angle_alpha   90.00
_cell.angle_beta   90.00
_cell.angle_gamma   90.00
#
_symmetry.space_group_name_H-M   'P 1'
#
loop_
_entity.id
_entity.type
_entity.pdbx_description
1 polymer ?
#
loop_
_entity_poly.entity_id
_entity_poly.type
_entity_poly.pdbx_seq_one_letter_code
_entity_poly.pdbx_strand_id
1 'polypeptide(L)'
;ELTNIGSYEKCWRQQDGQWVLVKSGTPEEHYSEIFTAALGKYLGFTMAAYTLDGAYVISKDFTEGRLNFEQMANLVQDNEEYDFNYDVLQNMDSSLLKPYLDILFMDALVFNVDRHTQNYGLLRSRETGEILSMAPNFDNNMALISRGYASDLRNIANPLIGQFQAVSYTHLRA
;
A
#
# COMPACT_ATOMS: atom_id res chain seq x y z
N GLU A 1 -0.81 18.66 9.97
CA GLU A 1 -1.16 17.83 11.13
C GLU A 1 -0.26 16.60 11.12
N LEU A 2 0.44 16.34 12.24
CA LEU A 2 1.35 15.20 12.37
C LEU A 2 0.52 13.93 12.58
N THR A 3 0.88 12.86 11.90
CA THR A 3 0.31 11.54 12.14
C THR A 3 1.32 10.70 12.91
N ASN A 4 0.91 10.09 14.01
CA ASN A 4 1.78 9.27 14.85
C ASN A 4 1.78 7.77 14.47
N ILE A 5 1.28 7.44 13.27
CA ILE A 5 1.21 6.07 12.78
C ILE A 5 2.32 5.83 11.78
N GLY A 6 3.23 4.90 12.08
CA GLY A 6 4.33 4.48 11.22
C GLY A 6 5.72 4.78 11.77
N SER A 7 6.75 4.22 11.11
CA SER A 7 8.16 4.26 11.54
C SER A 7 8.83 5.62 11.35
N TYR A 8 8.25 6.51 10.55
CA TYR A 8 8.81 7.82 10.18
C TYR A 8 7.77 8.92 10.30
N GLU A 9 8.24 10.16 10.41
CA GLU A 9 7.38 11.33 10.47
C GLU A 9 6.57 11.49 9.17
N LYS A 10 5.28 11.71 9.32
CA LYS A 10 4.34 12.00 8.24
C LYS A 10 3.54 13.25 8.61
N CYS A 11 3.29 14.12 7.65
CA CYS A 11 2.42 15.25 7.86
C CYS A 11 1.58 15.57 6.62
N TRP A 12 0.36 16.05 6.85
CA TRP A 12 -0.45 16.61 5.78
C TRP A 12 -0.06 18.06 5.55
N ARG A 13 0.14 18.43 4.28
CA ARG A 13 0.46 19.77 3.82
C ARG A 13 -0.48 20.16 2.68
N GLN A 14 -0.87 21.41 2.61
CA GLN A 14 -1.57 21.95 1.46
C GLN A 14 -0.56 22.46 0.43
N GLN A 15 -0.68 22.00 -0.82
CA GLN A 15 0.16 22.39 -1.94
C GLN A 15 -0.73 22.58 -3.17
N ASP A 16 -0.65 23.77 -3.80
CA ASP A 16 -1.45 24.12 -4.98
C ASP A 16 -2.95 23.86 -4.82
N GLY A 17 -3.48 24.12 -3.63
CA GLY A 17 -4.90 23.91 -3.30
C GLY A 17 -5.31 22.46 -3.04
N GLN A 18 -4.38 21.51 -3.10
CA GLN A 18 -4.61 20.09 -2.81
C GLN A 18 -3.90 19.65 -1.53
N TRP A 19 -4.47 18.68 -0.85
CA TRP A 19 -3.80 18.03 0.26
C TRP A 19 -2.81 16.99 -0.25
N VAL A 20 -1.63 17.00 0.35
CA VAL A 20 -0.57 16.03 0.09
C VAL A 20 -0.04 15.48 1.41
N LEU A 21 0.27 14.21 1.46
CA LEU A 21 0.96 13.57 2.56
C LEU A 21 2.46 13.63 2.28
N VAL A 22 3.21 14.29 3.16
CA VAL A 22 4.67 14.35 3.13
C VAL A 22 5.20 13.28 4.06
N LYS A 23 6.05 12.39 3.55
CA LYS A 23 6.67 11.29 4.30
C LYS A 23 8.18 11.47 4.32
N SER A 24 8.81 11.34 5.50
CA SER A 24 10.25 11.10 5.62
C SER A 24 10.55 9.60 5.50
N GLY A 25 11.81 9.25 5.27
CA GLY A 25 12.26 7.87 5.14
C GLY A 25 13.68 7.79 4.60
N THR A 26 14.20 6.58 4.40
CA THR A 26 15.48 6.38 3.73
C THR A 26 15.34 6.55 2.21
N PRO A 27 16.44 6.82 1.48
CA PRO A 27 16.41 6.86 0.01
C PRO A 27 15.88 5.57 -0.61
N GLU A 28 16.19 4.41 -0.01
CA GLU A 28 15.74 3.09 -0.47
C GLU A 28 14.22 2.92 -0.33
N GLU A 29 13.65 3.36 0.79
CA GLU A 29 12.20 3.34 1.01
C GLU A 29 11.47 4.28 0.06
N HIS A 30 12.02 5.48 -0.17
CA HIS A 30 11.49 6.43 -1.14
C HIS A 30 11.51 5.88 -2.56
N TYR A 31 12.64 5.27 -2.95
CA TYR A 31 12.76 4.61 -4.24
C TYR A 31 11.74 3.47 -4.39
N SER A 32 11.62 2.63 -3.36
CA SER A 32 10.68 1.52 -3.33
C SER A 32 9.24 2.00 -3.58
N GLU A 33 8.81 3.04 -2.87
CA GLU A 33 7.46 3.60 -2.98
C GLU A 33 7.19 4.16 -4.39
N ILE A 34 8.10 4.99 -4.91
CA ILE A 34 7.96 5.63 -6.22
C ILE A 34 8.04 4.60 -7.35
N PHE A 35 9.03 3.69 -7.29
CA PHE A 35 9.21 2.66 -8.32
C PHE A 35 8.01 1.72 -8.37
N THR A 36 7.55 1.23 -7.22
CA THR A 36 6.40 0.33 -7.15
C THR A 36 5.14 0.99 -7.72
N ALA A 37 4.90 2.25 -7.39
CA ALA A 37 3.78 2.98 -7.95
C ALA A 37 3.89 3.17 -9.47
N ALA A 38 5.09 3.47 -9.99
CA ALA A 38 5.33 3.60 -11.42
C ALA A 38 5.14 2.26 -12.16
N LEU A 39 5.69 1.18 -11.61
CA LEU A 39 5.55 -0.17 -12.14
C LEU A 39 4.08 -0.60 -12.17
N GLY A 40 3.36 -0.42 -11.06
CA GLY A 40 1.95 -0.79 -11.00
C GLY A 40 1.10 -0.03 -12.01
N LYS A 41 1.34 1.27 -12.18
CA LYS A 41 0.68 2.06 -13.24
C LYS A 41 1.01 1.56 -14.64
N TYR A 42 2.27 1.21 -14.90
CA TYR A 42 2.68 0.64 -16.18
C TYR A 42 1.96 -0.69 -16.46
N LEU A 43 1.74 -1.50 -15.45
CA LEU A 43 0.99 -2.76 -15.53
C LEU A 43 -0.54 -2.58 -15.57
N GLY A 44 -1.04 -1.35 -15.45
CA GLY A 44 -2.47 -1.04 -15.50
C GLY A 44 -3.20 -1.13 -14.16
N PHE A 45 -2.47 -1.20 -13.05
CA PHE A 45 -3.06 -1.21 -11.71
C PHE A 45 -3.36 0.19 -11.18
N THR A 46 -4.33 0.29 -10.29
CA THR A 46 -4.68 1.55 -9.62
C THR A 46 -3.72 1.79 -8.46
N MET A 47 -2.82 2.77 -8.63
CA MET A 47 -1.76 3.09 -7.69
C MET A 47 -1.89 4.53 -7.18
N ALA A 48 -1.55 4.76 -5.92
CA ALA A 48 -1.35 6.10 -5.39
C ALA A 48 -0.26 6.84 -6.16
N ALA A 49 -0.32 8.17 -6.16
CA ALA A 49 0.62 8.99 -6.90
C ALA A 49 1.69 9.54 -5.96
N TYR A 50 2.95 9.31 -6.30
CA TYR A 50 4.11 9.77 -5.53
C TYR A 50 5.04 10.62 -6.37
N THR A 51 5.69 11.59 -5.70
CA THR A 51 6.79 12.39 -6.23
C THR A 51 7.85 12.59 -5.17
N LEU A 52 9.11 12.77 -5.60
CA LEU A 52 10.21 13.14 -4.71
C LEU A 52 10.28 14.68 -4.60
N ASP A 53 10.40 15.20 -3.38
CA ASP A 53 10.63 16.61 -3.10
C ASP A 53 11.77 16.72 -2.08
N GLY A 54 12.98 16.95 -2.59
CA GLY A 54 14.19 16.93 -1.76
C GLY A 54 14.41 15.58 -1.09
N ALA A 55 14.38 15.56 0.24
CA ALA A 55 14.55 14.36 1.06
C ALA A 55 13.21 13.72 1.47
N TYR A 56 12.11 14.11 0.87
CA TYR A 56 10.78 13.64 1.21
C TYR A 56 10.06 13.00 0.03
N VAL A 57 9.21 12.03 0.30
CA VAL A 57 8.21 11.55 -0.66
C VAL A 57 6.89 12.27 -0.38
N ILE A 58 6.29 12.75 -1.45
CA ILE A 58 4.97 13.39 -1.43
C ILE A 58 3.98 12.47 -2.10
N SER A 59 2.91 12.13 -1.39
CA SER A 59 1.75 11.42 -1.92
C SER A 59 0.56 12.35 -2.03
N LYS A 60 -0.09 12.39 -3.19
CA LYS A 60 -1.36 13.11 -3.34
C LYS A 60 -2.46 12.43 -2.55
N ASP A 61 -3.33 13.24 -1.95
CA ASP A 61 -4.56 12.74 -1.36
C ASP A 61 -5.45 12.11 -2.43
N PHE A 62 -5.54 10.79 -2.43
CA PHE A 62 -6.35 10.03 -3.39
C PHE A 62 -7.86 10.14 -3.08
N THR A 63 -8.24 10.66 -1.92
CA THR A 63 -9.65 10.95 -1.60
C THR A 63 -10.14 12.26 -2.24
N GLU A 64 -9.19 13.11 -2.68
CA GLU A 64 -9.42 14.45 -3.21
C GLU A 64 -10.30 15.32 -2.29
N GLY A 65 -10.37 14.99 -0.99
CA GLY A 65 -11.26 15.63 -0.03
C GLY A 65 -12.76 15.38 -0.26
N ARG A 66 -13.12 14.51 -1.22
CA ARG A 66 -14.51 14.19 -1.58
C ARG A 66 -14.96 12.82 -1.11
N LEU A 67 -14.00 11.94 -0.86
CA LEU A 67 -14.26 10.56 -0.43
C LEU A 67 -13.79 10.35 1.00
N ASN A 68 -14.32 9.32 1.63
CA ASN A 68 -13.80 8.78 2.88
C ASN A 68 -12.98 7.53 2.57
N PHE A 69 -11.77 7.45 3.12
CA PHE A 69 -10.99 6.23 3.13
C PHE A 69 -11.32 5.43 4.40
N GLU A 70 -11.78 4.21 4.22
CA GLU A 70 -12.03 3.25 5.30
C GLU A 70 -11.01 2.13 5.21
N GLN A 71 -10.14 2.03 6.23
CA GLN A 71 -9.16 0.96 6.32
C GLN A 71 -9.83 -0.40 6.44
N MET A 72 -9.26 -1.43 5.80
CA MET A 72 -9.75 -2.79 5.89
C MET A 72 -9.78 -3.28 7.34
N ALA A 73 -8.84 -2.88 8.17
CA ALA A 73 -8.80 -3.16 9.60
C ALA A 73 -10.12 -2.88 10.33
N ASN A 74 -10.84 -1.81 9.94
CA ASN A 74 -12.13 -1.46 10.54
C ASN A 74 -13.25 -2.45 10.17
N LEU A 75 -13.13 -3.13 9.04
CA LEU A 75 -14.11 -4.07 8.53
C LEU A 75 -13.89 -5.49 9.07
N VAL A 76 -12.61 -5.85 9.27
CA VAL A 76 -12.21 -7.22 9.61
C VAL A 76 -11.67 -7.35 11.03
N GLN A 77 -11.76 -6.29 11.84
CA GLN A 77 -11.28 -6.27 13.22
C GLN A 77 -9.81 -6.69 13.33
N ASP A 78 -8.97 -6.11 12.49
CA ASP A 78 -7.53 -6.40 12.39
C ASP A 78 -7.18 -7.87 12.04
N ASN A 79 -8.10 -8.61 11.42
CA ASN A 79 -7.78 -9.94 10.89
C ASN A 79 -6.92 -9.82 9.64
N GLU A 80 -5.68 -10.30 9.70
CA GLU A 80 -4.68 -10.20 8.62
C GLU A 80 -4.73 -11.38 7.62
N GLU A 81 -5.64 -12.33 7.79
CA GLU A 81 -5.79 -13.49 6.89
C GLU A 81 -6.39 -13.05 5.54
N TYR A 82 -5.65 -13.24 4.46
CA TYR A 82 -6.05 -12.78 3.13
C TYR A 82 -7.33 -13.45 2.62
N ASP A 83 -7.50 -14.74 2.91
CA ASP A 83 -8.70 -15.49 2.52
C ASP A 83 -9.94 -14.96 3.23
N PHE A 84 -9.83 -14.65 4.52
CA PHE A 84 -10.91 -14.04 5.28
C PHE A 84 -11.28 -12.67 4.71
N ASN A 85 -10.28 -11.86 4.40
CA ASN A 85 -10.48 -10.53 3.81
C ASN A 85 -11.11 -10.61 2.41
N TYR A 86 -10.72 -11.61 1.61
CA TYR A 86 -11.35 -11.91 0.33
C TYR A 86 -12.84 -12.22 0.48
N ASP A 87 -13.20 -13.11 1.41
CA ASP A 87 -14.59 -13.50 1.66
C ASP A 87 -15.44 -12.32 2.13
N VAL A 88 -14.89 -11.45 3.00
CA VAL A 88 -15.57 -10.24 3.44
C VAL A 88 -15.86 -9.31 2.25
N LEU A 89 -14.86 -9.05 1.40
CA LEU A 89 -15.03 -8.20 0.22
C LEU A 89 -16.00 -8.81 -0.78
N GLN A 90 -15.95 -10.13 -1.00
CA GLN A 90 -16.88 -10.85 -1.88
C GLN A 90 -18.32 -10.70 -1.43
N ASN A 91 -18.58 -10.80 -0.13
CA ASN A 91 -19.90 -10.67 0.44
C ASN A 91 -20.41 -9.21 0.42
N MET A 92 -19.52 -8.23 0.40
CA MET A 92 -19.88 -6.80 0.30
C MET A 92 -20.20 -6.41 -1.14
N ASP A 93 -19.25 -6.62 -2.04
CA ASP A 93 -19.38 -6.35 -3.49
C ASP A 93 -18.26 -7.08 -4.24
N SER A 94 -18.63 -8.02 -5.10
CA SER A 94 -17.70 -8.81 -5.89
C SER A 94 -16.81 -7.98 -6.84
N SER A 95 -17.20 -6.75 -7.17
CA SER A 95 -16.39 -5.83 -7.97
C SER A 95 -15.10 -5.37 -7.26
N LEU A 96 -15.04 -5.51 -5.94
CA LEU A 96 -13.88 -5.17 -5.12
C LEU A 96 -12.77 -6.23 -5.20
N LEU A 97 -13.10 -7.45 -5.62
CA LEU A 97 -12.17 -8.58 -5.60
C LEU A 97 -10.98 -8.39 -6.55
N LYS A 98 -11.25 -7.94 -7.79
CA LYS A 98 -10.16 -7.73 -8.73
C LYS A 98 -9.15 -6.70 -8.24
N PRO A 99 -9.55 -5.49 -7.80
CA PRO A 99 -8.60 -4.53 -7.22
C PRO A 99 -7.86 -5.04 -5.97
N TYR A 100 -8.52 -5.85 -5.14
CA TYR A 100 -7.87 -6.48 -3.99
C TYR A 100 -6.78 -7.46 -4.44
N LEU A 101 -7.10 -8.35 -5.39
CA LEU A 101 -6.13 -9.29 -5.94
C LEU A 101 -4.98 -8.58 -6.68
N ASP A 102 -5.25 -7.44 -7.34
CA ASP A 102 -4.21 -6.61 -7.96
C ASP A 102 -3.21 -6.08 -6.90
N ILE A 103 -3.68 -5.71 -5.69
CA ILE A 103 -2.82 -5.32 -4.56
C ILE A 103 -1.93 -6.50 -4.15
N LEU A 104 -2.51 -7.66 -3.88
CA LEU A 104 -1.76 -8.85 -3.47
C LEU A 104 -0.75 -9.31 -4.53
N PHE A 105 -1.15 -9.25 -5.80
CA PHE A 105 -0.24 -9.55 -6.91
C PHE A 105 0.95 -8.58 -6.96
N MET A 106 0.70 -7.28 -6.80
CA MET A 106 1.78 -6.30 -6.74
C MET A 106 2.71 -6.55 -5.56
N ASP A 107 2.18 -6.86 -4.38
CA ASP A 107 2.99 -7.15 -3.20
C ASP A 107 3.88 -8.39 -3.42
N ALA A 108 3.34 -9.44 -4.05
CA ALA A 108 4.12 -10.62 -4.44
C ALA A 108 5.21 -10.27 -5.47
N LEU A 109 4.89 -9.43 -6.46
CA LEU A 109 5.81 -9.06 -7.53
C LEU A 109 6.98 -8.22 -7.03
N VAL A 110 6.73 -7.26 -6.12
CA VAL A 110 7.75 -6.34 -5.61
C VAL A 110 8.29 -6.74 -4.24
N PHE A 111 7.88 -7.90 -3.72
CA PHE A 111 8.28 -8.36 -2.40
C PHE A 111 7.97 -7.32 -1.31
N ASN A 112 6.74 -6.85 -1.25
CA ASN A 112 6.27 -6.03 -0.15
C ASN A 112 5.94 -6.92 1.06
N VAL A 113 6.67 -6.76 2.15
CA VAL A 113 6.53 -7.58 3.37
C VAL A 113 5.68 -6.92 4.46
N ASP A 114 5.14 -5.73 4.20
CA ASP A 114 4.45 -4.92 5.20
C ASP A 114 2.99 -4.63 4.81
N ARG A 115 2.36 -5.51 4.02
CA ARG A 115 0.94 -5.38 3.70
C ARG A 115 0.09 -5.86 4.86
N HIS A 116 -0.46 -4.94 5.61
CA HIS A 116 -1.42 -5.18 6.69
C HIS A 116 -2.73 -4.43 6.42
N THR A 117 -3.79 -4.78 7.14
CA THR A 117 -5.17 -4.30 6.91
C THR A 117 -5.35 -2.79 7.05
N GLN A 118 -4.38 -2.06 7.59
CA GLN A 118 -4.37 -0.59 7.61
C GLN A 118 -3.79 0.03 6.32
N ASN A 119 -3.09 -0.77 5.48
CA ASN A 119 -2.43 -0.32 4.25
C ASN A 119 -3.26 -0.57 2.97
N TYR A 120 -4.52 -0.95 3.12
CA TYR A 120 -5.51 -1.00 2.04
C TYR A 120 -6.93 -0.84 2.62
N GLY A 121 -7.91 -0.63 1.77
CA GLY A 121 -9.28 -0.42 2.21
C GLY A 121 -10.18 0.14 1.11
N LEU A 122 -11.30 0.68 1.51
CA LEU A 122 -12.37 1.13 0.64
C LEU A 122 -12.43 2.65 0.53
N LEU A 123 -12.84 3.12 -0.63
CA LEU A 123 -13.28 4.50 -0.85
C LEU A 123 -14.81 4.55 -0.79
N ARG A 124 -15.32 5.42 0.07
CA ARG A 124 -16.77 5.65 0.21
C ARG A 124 -17.14 7.08 -0.13
N SER A 125 -18.34 7.23 -0.66
CA SER A 125 -18.98 8.55 -0.77
C SER A 125 -19.11 9.21 0.60
N ARG A 126 -18.69 10.46 0.72
CA ARG A 126 -18.88 11.24 1.96
C ARG A 126 -20.34 11.60 2.21
N GLU A 127 -21.14 11.65 1.16
CA GLU A 127 -22.55 12.06 1.23
C GLU A 127 -23.46 10.87 1.56
N THR A 128 -23.25 9.72 0.91
CA THR A 128 -24.15 8.57 1.01
C THR A 128 -23.58 7.43 1.86
N GLY A 129 -22.27 7.39 2.08
CA GLY A 129 -21.58 6.27 2.73
C GLY A 129 -21.42 5.04 1.83
N GLU A 130 -21.91 5.08 0.60
CA GLU A 130 -21.81 3.97 -0.35
C GLU A 130 -20.37 3.65 -0.71
N ILE A 131 -20.08 2.37 -0.89
CA ILE A 131 -18.79 1.88 -1.38
C ILE A 131 -18.70 2.24 -2.87
N LEU A 132 -17.59 2.87 -3.26
CA LEU A 132 -17.32 3.25 -4.64
C LEU A 132 -16.26 2.38 -5.29
N SER A 133 -15.21 2.03 -4.55
CA SER A 133 -14.10 1.19 -5.04
C SER A 133 -13.17 0.79 -3.89
N MET A 134 -12.20 -0.06 -4.21
CA MET A 134 -10.98 -0.15 -3.40
C MET A 134 -10.17 1.16 -3.52
N ALA A 135 -9.46 1.51 -2.46
CA ALA A 135 -8.46 2.56 -2.51
C ALA A 135 -7.29 2.15 -3.46
N PRO A 136 -6.60 3.11 -4.09
CA PRO A 136 -5.39 2.80 -4.83
C PRO A 136 -4.38 2.06 -3.94
N ASN A 137 -3.55 1.19 -4.51
CA ASN A 137 -2.44 0.58 -3.79
C ASN A 137 -1.46 1.67 -3.31
N PHE A 138 -1.16 1.70 -2.02
CA PHE A 138 -0.28 2.68 -1.38
C PHE A 138 0.58 2.03 -0.30
N ASP A 139 1.55 2.78 0.23
CA ASP A 139 2.45 2.39 1.32
C ASP A 139 3.30 1.15 0.97
N ASN A 140 4.09 1.29 -0.10
CA ASN A 140 4.99 0.25 -0.61
C ASN A 140 6.47 0.52 -0.24
N ASN A 141 6.73 1.29 0.80
CA ASN A 141 8.08 1.67 1.23
C ASN A 141 8.92 0.46 1.67
N MET A 142 8.28 -0.63 2.10
CA MET A 142 8.93 -1.89 2.51
C MET A 142 9.14 -2.89 1.36
N ALA A 143 8.77 -2.54 0.14
CA ALA A 143 9.01 -3.37 -1.03
C ALA A 143 10.49 -3.35 -1.49
N LEU A 144 10.84 -4.21 -2.45
CA LEU A 144 12.17 -4.29 -3.10
C LEU A 144 13.33 -4.48 -2.12
N ILE A 145 13.05 -5.08 -0.94
CA ILE A 145 14.07 -5.29 0.11
C ILE A 145 14.70 -3.96 0.56
N SER A 146 13.93 -2.89 0.61
CA SER A 146 14.36 -1.53 0.96
C SER A 146 15.08 -1.43 2.31
N ARG A 147 14.81 -2.35 3.24
CA ARG A 147 15.48 -2.47 4.54
C ARG A 147 16.51 -3.59 4.62
N GLY A 148 16.87 -4.21 3.49
CA GLY A 148 17.91 -5.24 3.43
C GLY A 148 19.31 -4.64 3.54
N TYR A 149 20.17 -5.27 4.36
CA TYR A 149 21.59 -4.91 4.38
C TYR A 149 22.31 -5.48 3.15
N ALA A 150 23.30 -4.77 2.62
CA ALA A 150 24.06 -5.21 1.45
C ALA A 150 24.76 -6.58 1.65
N SER A 151 25.11 -6.93 2.89
CA SER A 151 25.62 -8.27 3.27
C SER A 151 24.57 -9.35 3.07
N ASP A 152 23.33 -9.04 3.36
CA ASP A 152 22.20 -9.98 3.27
C ASP A 152 21.84 -10.26 1.83
N LEU A 153 21.84 -9.23 0.98
CA LEU A 153 21.53 -9.36 -0.44
C LEU A 153 22.54 -10.19 -1.23
N ARG A 154 23.76 -10.36 -0.71
CA ARG A 154 24.83 -11.18 -1.33
C ARG A 154 24.77 -12.65 -0.91
N ASN A 155 24.02 -12.98 0.11
CA ASN A 155 23.94 -14.32 0.65
C ASN A 155 22.71 -15.05 0.10
N ILE A 156 22.90 -15.97 -0.83
CA ILE A 156 21.81 -16.76 -1.46
C ILE A 156 21.05 -17.60 -0.42
N ALA A 157 21.66 -17.94 0.70
CA ALA A 157 21.02 -18.67 1.80
C ALA A 157 20.30 -17.75 2.80
N ASN A 158 20.16 -16.46 2.49
CA ASN A 158 19.58 -15.48 3.38
C ASN A 158 18.09 -15.77 3.64
N PRO A 159 17.62 -15.63 4.89
CA PRO A 159 16.20 -15.78 5.24
C PRO A 159 15.27 -14.85 4.46
N LEU A 160 15.76 -13.72 3.91
CA LEU A 160 14.97 -12.86 3.02
C LEU A 160 14.46 -13.58 1.76
N ILE A 161 15.25 -14.53 1.21
CA ILE A 161 14.79 -15.35 0.07
C ILE A 161 13.67 -16.29 0.51
N GLY A 162 13.77 -16.86 1.70
CA GLY A 162 12.69 -17.66 2.29
C GLY A 162 11.44 -16.84 2.57
N GLN A 163 11.60 -15.61 3.04
CA GLN A 163 10.49 -14.66 3.24
C GLN A 163 9.85 -14.28 1.91
N PHE A 164 10.64 -14.02 0.86
CA PHE A 164 10.12 -13.77 -0.48
C PHE A 164 9.26 -14.94 -0.97
N GLN A 165 9.74 -16.16 -0.81
CA GLN A 165 8.98 -17.36 -1.18
C GLN A 165 7.70 -17.50 -0.37
N ALA A 166 7.73 -17.22 0.93
CA ALA A 166 6.57 -17.27 1.81
C ALA A 166 5.52 -16.23 1.43
N VAL A 167 5.92 -14.96 1.22
CA VAL A 167 5.02 -13.88 0.79
C VAL A 167 4.40 -14.20 -0.55
N SER A 168 5.23 -14.59 -1.56
CA SER A 168 4.73 -14.95 -2.89
C SER A 168 3.77 -16.13 -2.84
N TYR A 169 4.05 -17.14 -1.99
CA TYR A 169 3.20 -18.30 -1.84
C TYR A 169 1.85 -17.95 -1.18
N THR A 170 1.84 -17.10 -0.18
CA THR A 170 0.63 -16.66 0.51
C THR A 170 -0.26 -15.83 -0.43
N HIS A 171 0.32 -14.85 -1.12
CA HIS A 171 -0.42 -13.96 -2.00
C HIS A 171 -0.95 -14.64 -3.27
N LEU A 172 -0.27 -15.66 -3.78
CA LEU A 172 -0.70 -16.36 -5.00
C LEU A 172 -1.70 -17.50 -4.75
N ARG A 173 -1.99 -17.85 -3.49
CA ARG A 173 -3.01 -18.85 -3.14
C ARG A 173 -4.37 -18.24 -2.80
N ALA A 174 -4.43 -16.95 -2.45
CA ALA A 174 -5.67 -16.22 -2.30
C ALA A 174 -6.26 -15.87 -3.67
#